data_23de374c3da0f986041790c1718ed878
#
_entry.id   23de374c3da0f986041790c1718ed878
#
_cell.length_a   1.000
_cell.length_b   1.000
_cell.length_c   1.000
_cell.angle_alpha   90.00
_cell.angle_beta   90.00
_cell.angle_gamma   90.00
#
_symmetry.space_group_name_H-M   'P 1'
#
loop_
_entity.id
_entity.type
_entity.pdbx_description
1 polymer ?
#
loop_
_entity_poly.entity_id
_entity_poly.type
_entity_poly.pdbx_seq_one_letter_code
_entity_poly.pdbx_strand_id
1 'polypeptide(L)'
;DTASSLKDAGIHVIALPATNLYLQGGDGPPGPRGRGIAPLTALRDHGVAVAAGGDNIRDPFNPTGRGDPLETASLLVTAAHQTPEQAIDLVTVGARAALGLPPAGPVPGQTADLLCIRAPDTPGHATAATFLAAAPADRTVISGGRLAAQTTLTTHLPDLRPVG
;
A
#
# COMPACT_ATOMS: atom_id res chain seq x y z
N ASP A 1 2.36 -21.98 18.54
CA ASP A 1 2.86 -20.60 18.62
C ASP A 1 1.73 -19.63 18.25
N THR A 2 1.94 -18.33 18.44
CA THR A 2 0.90 -17.29 18.21
C THR A 2 0.41 -17.28 16.76
N ALA A 3 1.28 -17.45 15.78
CA ALA A 3 0.90 -17.44 14.36
C ALA A 3 0.00 -18.63 14.02
N SER A 4 0.32 -19.82 14.50
CA SER A 4 -0.53 -21.01 14.34
C SER A 4 -1.91 -20.79 14.96
N SER A 5 -1.97 -20.22 16.18
CA SER A 5 -3.25 -19.93 16.85
C SER A 5 -4.10 -18.91 16.06
N LEU A 6 -3.49 -17.88 15.47
CA LEU A 6 -4.18 -16.93 14.62
C LEU A 6 -4.77 -17.58 13.36
N LYS A 7 -3.97 -18.44 12.71
CA LYS A 7 -4.42 -19.21 11.55
C LYS A 7 -5.59 -20.13 11.90
N ASP A 8 -5.47 -20.92 12.97
CA ASP A 8 -6.49 -21.89 13.37
C ASP A 8 -7.79 -21.23 13.77
N ALA A 9 -7.70 -20.01 14.31
CA ALA A 9 -8.86 -19.17 14.64
C ALA A 9 -9.44 -18.40 13.43
N GLY A 10 -8.84 -18.50 12.26
CA GLY A 10 -9.26 -17.74 11.07
C GLY A 10 -9.09 -16.22 11.21
N ILE A 11 -8.16 -15.77 12.04
CA ILE A 11 -7.93 -14.34 12.30
C ILE A 11 -7.06 -13.76 11.19
N HIS A 12 -7.50 -12.67 10.57
CA HIS A 12 -6.73 -11.89 9.62
C HIS A 12 -5.90 -10.83 10.36
N VAL A 13 -4.67 -10.60 9.90
CA VAL A 13 -3.82 -9.53 10.43
C VAL A 13 -3.71 -8.42 9.40
N ILE A 14 -4.11 -7.20 9.80
CA ILE A 14 -4.02 -6.01 8.94
C ILE A 14 -2.89 -5.12 9.47
N ALA A 15 -1.82 -4.97 8.70
CA ALA A 15 -0.72 -4.07 9.02
C ALA A 15 -1.08 -2.62 8.72
N LEU A 16 -0.68 -1.73 9.63
CA LEU A 16 -0.97 -0.29 9.56
C LEU A 16 0.36 0.49 9.57
N PRO A 17 1.18 0.40 8.50
CA PRO A 17 2.57 0.84 8.56
C PRO A 17 2.72 2.33 8.86
N ALA A 18 1.89 3.20 8.29
CA ALA A 18 2.00 4.65 8.52
C ALA A 18 1.82 5.01 9.99
N THR A 19 0.75 4.55 10.61
CA THR A 19 0.46 4.80 12.03
C THR A 19 1.50 4.13 12.94
N ASN A 20 1.88 2.89 12.63
CA ASN A 20 2.87 2.18 13.43
C ASN A 20 4.24 2.87 13.41
N LEU A 21 4.70 3.33 12.25
CA LEU A 21 5.96 4.06 12.11
C LEU A 21 5.91 5.43 12.79
N TYR A 22 4.80 6.15 12.69
CA TYR A 22 4.62 7.42 13.38
C TYR A 22 4.66 7.29 14.91
N LEU A 23 4.05 6.24 15.44
CA LEU A 23 3.95 5.99 16.88
C LEU A 23 5.19 5.28 17.46
N GLN A 24 6.09 4.74 16.63
CA GLN A 24 7.35 4.17 17.11
C GLN A 24 8.38 5.28 17.33
N GLY A 25 9.15 5.18 18.43
CA GLY A 25 10.16 6.19 18.75
C GLY A 25 9.56 7.51 19.26
N GLY A 26 10.24 8.61 19.06
CA GLY A 26 9.87 9.96 19.51
C GLY A 26 10.29 10.28 20.95
N ASP A 27 10.19 11.56 21.33
CA ASP A 27 10.62 12.13 22.61
C ASP A 27 9.57 11.94 23.72
N GLY A 28 9.34 10.71 24.15
CA GLY A 28 8.47 10.45 25.29
C GLY A 28 9.22 9.88 26.48
N PRO A 29 8.55 9.56 27.59
CA PRO A 29 9.20 8.99 28.76
C PRO A 29 10.01 7.74 28.40
N PRO A 30 11.16 7.50 29.09
CA PRO A 30 11.99 6.34 28.81
C PRO A 30 11.20 5.04 28.99
N GLY A 31 11.26 4.17 27.99
CA GLY A 31 10.62 2.86 27.99
C GLY A 31 10.62 2.23 26.60
N PRO A 32 10.50 0.89 26.49
CA PRO A 32 10.44 0.23 25.20
C PRO A 32 9.18 0.65 24.46
N ARG A 33 9.33 1.44 23.42
CA ARG A 33 8.26 1.75 22.48
C ARG A 33 8.18 0.62 21.44
N GLY A 34 7.60 -0.48 21.88
CA GLY A 34 7.47 -1.71 21.10
C GLY A 34 6.44 -1.66 19.99
N ARG A 35 6.29 -0.49 19.31
CA ARG A 35 5.47 -0.41 18.11
C ARG A 35 6.35 -0.57 16.89
N GLY A 36 6.08 -1.61 16.14
CA GLY A 36 6.67 -1.89 14.85
C GLY A 36 5.61 -2.43 13.91
N ILE A 37 5.98 -2.60 12.65
CA ILE A 37 5.11 -3.28 11.69
C ILE A 37 5.09 -4.76 12.03
N ALA A 38 3.92 -5.42 11.93
CA ALA A 38 3.79 -6.84 12.15
C ALA A 38 4.75 -7.64 11.24
N PRO A 39 5.28 -8.79 11.69
CA PRO A 39 6.21 -9.62 10.91
C PRO A 39 5.46 -10.36 9.79
N LEU A 40 5.08 -9.66 8.73
CA LEU A 40 4.17 -10.11 7.68
C LEU A 40 4.66 -11.37 6.97
N THR A 41 5.96 -11.47 6.70
CA THR A 41 6.54 -12.67 6.08
C THR A 41 6.35 -13.88 6.97
N ALA A 42 6.72 -13.78 8.23
CA ALA A 42 6.59 -14.90 9.18
C ALA A 42 5.11 -15.30 9.37
N LEU A 43 4.20 -14.34 9.46
CA LEU A 43 2.76 -14.63 9.57
C LEU A 43 2.25 -15.39 8.34
N ARG A 44 2.63 -14.95 7.15
CA ARG A 44 2.25 -15.58 5.89
C ARG A 44 2.82 -16.99 5.74
N ASP A 45 4.09 -17.19 6.14
CA ASP A 45 4.74 -18.49 6.10
C ASP A 45 4.03 -19.52 7.02
N HIS A 46 3.37 -19.03 8.09
CA HIS A 46 2.50 -19.85 8.94
C HIS A 46 1.06 -19.96 8.41
N GLY A 47 0.76 -19.37 7.24
CA GLY A 47 -0.56 -19.43 6.61
C GLY A 47 -1.60 -18.52 7.25
N VAL A 48 -1.18 -17.49 7.99
CA VAL A 48 -2.08 -16.44 8.47
C VAL A 48 -2.44 -15.53 7.30
N ALA A 49 -3.72 -15.22 7.13
CA ALA A 49 -4.17 -14.24 6.15
C ALA A 49 -3.72 -12.83 6.57
N VAL A 50 -3.00 -12.15 5.69
CA VAL A 50 -2.45 -10.82 5.96
C VAL A 50 -2.94 -9.79 4.94
N ALA A 51 -3.12 -8.57 5.38
CA ALA A 51 -3.50 -7.40 4.59
C ALA A 51 -2.77 -6.16 5.10
N ALA A 52 -2.93 -5.04 4.41
CA ALA A 52 -2.48 -3.75 4.91
C ALA A 52 -3.46 -2.63 4.58
N GLY A 53 -3.43 -1.57 5.39
CA GLY A 53 -4.28 -0.38 5.24
C GLY A 53 -3.61 0.89 5.72
N GLY A 54 -4.21 2.03 5.38
CA GLY A 54 -3.70 3.36 5.70
C GLY A 54 -3.93 3.80 7.14
N ASP A 55 -4.95 3.20 7.81
CA ASP A 55 -5.40 3.58 9.15
C ASP A 55 -5.79 5.07 9.23
N ASN A 56 -5.28 5.79 10.21
CA ASN A 56 -5.59 7.18 10.50
C ASN A 56 -5.26 8.15 9.35
N ILE A 57 -6.11 9.14 9.16
CA ILE A 57 -5.95 10.16 8.10
C ILE A 57 -6.05 11.54 8.73
N ARG A 58 -4.96 12.29 8.77
CA ARG A 58 -4.87 13.67 9.27
C ARG A 58 -5.42 13.85 10.69
N ASP A 59 -5.05 12.96 11.57
CA ASP A 59 -5.38 12.98 12.99
C ASP A 59 -4.10 12.90 13.86
N PRO A 60 -4.20 12.91 15.21
CA PRO A 60 -3.04 12.86 16.08
C PRO A 60 -2.14 11.61 15.91
N PHE A 61 -2.63 10.53 15.33
CA PHE A 61 -1.91 9.26 15.13
C PHE A 61 -1.32 9.11 13.74
N ASN A 62 -1.71 9.98 12.80
CA ASN A 62 -1.11 10.08 11.46
C ASN A 62 -1.43 11.47 10.86
N PRO A 63 -0.75 12.54 11.31
CA PRO A 63 -1.10 13.92 10.93
C PRO A 63 -0.90 14.22 9.45
N THR A 64 -0.10 13.45 8.73
CA THR A 64 0.16 13.60 7.29
C THR A 64 -0.51 12.52 6.43
N GLY A 65 -1.33 11.66 7.02
CA GLY A 65 -2.01 10.56 6.34
C GLY A 65 -2.85 11.03 5.16
N ARG A 66 -2.66 10.41 4.00
CA ARG A 66 -3.37 10.75 2.76
C ARG A 66 -4.47 9.76 2.40
N GLY A 67 -4.51 8.60 3.07
CA GLY A 67 -5.43 7.52 2.71
C GLY A 67 -5.11 6.91 1.35
N ASP A 68 -3.87 6.98 0.91
CA ASP A 68 -3.41 6.46 -0.38
C ASP A 68 -2.86 5.03 -0.22
N PRO A 69 -3.51 4.00 -0.79
CA PRO A 69 -3.03 2.62 -0.69
C PRO A 69 -1.63 2.41 -1.28
N LEU A 70 -1.22 3.22 -2.29
CA LEU A 70 0.12 3.12 -2.86
C LEU A 70 1.19 3.65 -1.90
N GLU A 71 0.88 4.65 -1.07
CA GLU A 71 1.75 5.09 0.02
C GLU A 71 1.96 3.96 1.03
N THR A 72 0.86 3.30 1.43
CA THR A 72 0.90 2.13 2.30
C THR A 72 1.78 1.02 1.71
N ALA A 73 1.60 0.69 0.44
CA ALA A 73 2.40 -0.33 -0.24
C ALA A 73 3.89 0.08 -0.30
N SER A 74 4.21 1.33 -0.59
CA SER A 74 5.59 1.83 -0.60
C SER A 74 6.26 1.72 0.77
N LEU A 75 5.53 2.02 1.85
CA LEU A 75 6.01 1.82 3.22
C LEU A 75 6.24 0.34 3.56
N LEU A 76 5.41 -0.57 3.04
CA LEU A 76 5.62 -2.01 3.22
C LEU A 76 6.88 -2.51 2.52
N VAL A 77 7.22 -1.98 1.35
CA VAL A 77 8.50 -2.28 0.69
C VAL A 77 9.66 -1.76 1.53
N THR A 78 9.62 -0.49 1.93
CA THR A 78 10.75 0.18 2.57
C THR A 78 10.98 -0.27 4.02
N ALA A 79 9.91 -0.46 4.79
CA ALA A 79 9.99 -0.66 6.24
C ALA A 79 9.62 -2.09 6.68
N ALA A 80 8.88 -2.84 5.88
CA ALA A 80 8.51 -4.23 6.16
C ALA A 80 9.18 -5.24 5.21
N HIS A 81 10.09 -4.77 4.33
CA HIS A 81 10.89 -5.58 3.41
C HIS A 81 10.05 -6.53 2.53
N GLN A 82 8.84 -6.11 2.17
CA GLN A 82 8.02 -6.84 1.22
C GLN A 82 8.51 -6.58 -0.21
N THR A 83 8.33 -7.55 -1.13
CA THR A 83 8.53 -7.23 -2.54
C THR A 83 7.45 -6.27 -3.02
N PRO A 84 7.67 -5.49 -4.10
CA PRO A 84 6.65 -4.61 -4.65
C PRO A 84 5.34 -5.31 -4.98
N GLU A 85 5.39 -6.52 -5.53
CA GLU A 85 4.23 -7.36 -5.83
C GLU A 85 3.47 -7.73 -4.57
N GLN A 86 4.19 -8.21 -3.55
CA GLN A 86 3.61 -8.55 -2.25
C GLN A 86 2.95 -7.34 -1.58
N ALA A 87 3.58 -6.18 -1.67
CA ALA A 87 3.05 -4.95 -1.09
C ALA A 87 1.75 -4.50 -1.78
N ILE A 88 1.68 -4.62 -3.11
CA ILE A 88 0.45 -4.36 -3.87
C ILE A 88 -0.65 -5.35 -3.49
N ASP A 89 -0.33 -6.64 -3.41
CA ASP A 89 -1.30 -7.67 -3.02
C ASP A 89 -1.88 -7.41 -1.62
N LEU A 90 -1.08 -6.97 -0.67
CA LEU A 90 -1.52 -6.69 0.69
C LEU A 90 -2.54 -5.54 0.77
N VAL A 91 -2.44 -4.53 -0.10
CA VAL A 91 -3.37 -3.39 -0.13
C VAL A 91 -4.52 -3.57 -1.12
N THR A 92 -4.53 -4.64 -1.88
CA THR A 92 -5.56 -4.94 -2.88
C THR A 92 -6.27 -6.26 -2.58
N VAL A 93 -5.76 -7.37 -3.05
CA VAL A 93 -6.36 -8.71 -2.90
C VAL A 93 -6.48 -9.10 -1.42
N GLY A 94 -5.41 -8.90 -0.65
CA GLY A 94 -5.39 -9.18 0.80
C GLY A 94 -6.39 -8.31 1.56
N ALA A 95 -6.45 -7.01 1.24
CA ALA A 95 -7.41 -6.10 1.87
C ALA A 95 -8.86 -6.49 1.58
N ARG A 96 -9.19 -6.85 0.33
CA ARG A 96 -10.52 -7.33 -0.04
C ARG A 96 -10.88 -8.62 0.71
N ALA A 97 -9.95 -9.56 0.77
CA ALA A 97 -10.15 -10.81 1.50
C ALA A 97 -10.39 -10.59 2.99
N ALA A 98 -9.61 -9.71 3.63
CA ALA A 98 -9.78 -9.35 5.04
C ALA A 98 -11.14 -8.69 5.34
N LEU A 99 -11.71 -7.98 4.36
CA LEU A 99 -13.02 -7.33 4.45
C LEU A 99 -14.18 -8.25 4.01
N GLY A 100 -13.91 -9.49 3.60
CA GLY A 100 -14.92 -10.40 3.07
C GLY A 100 -15.53 -9.94 1.74
N LEU A 101 -14.85 -9.09 0.99
CA LEU A 101 -15.30 -8.58 -0.31
C LEU A 101 -14.99 -9.59 -1.43
N PRO A 102 -15.84 -9.68 -2.46
CA PRO A 102 -15.56 -10.54 -3.61
C PRO A 102 -14.32 -10.04 -4.35
N PRO A 103 -13.61 -10.92 -5.10
CA PRO A 103 -12.50 -10.53 -5.94
C PRO A 103 -12.89 -9.41 -6.91
N ALA A 104 -11.95 -8.52 -7.19
CA ALA A 104 -12.08 -7.45 -8.17
C ALA A 104 -10.77 -7.28 -8.94
N GLY A 105 -10.84 -6.81 -10.17
CA GLY A 105 -9.64 -6.60 -10.99
C GLY A 105 -9.89 -6.76 -12.49
N PRO A 106 -8.83 -6.73 -13.30
CA PRO A 106 -8.92 -6.84 -14.76
C PRO A 106 -9.10 -8.30 -15.23
N VAL A 107 -10.03 -9.02 -14.60
CA VAL A 107 -10.34 -10.41 -14.92
C VAL A 107 -11.81 -10.51 -15.35
N PRO A 108 -12.14 -11.15 -16.48
CA PRO A 108 -13.51 -11.32 -16.91
C PRO A 108 -14.39 -11.96 -15.83
N GLY A 109 -15.56 -11.38 -15.58
CA GLY A 109 -16.51 -11.82 -14.56
C GLY A 109 -16.27 -11.26 -13.15
N GLN A 110 -15.19 -10.53 -12.92
CA GLN A 110 -14.96 -9.81 -11.66
C GLN A 110 -15.46 -8.36 -11.72
N THR A 111 -15.67 -7.76 -10.54
CA THR A 111 -16.00 -6.34 -10.44
C THR A 111 -14.83 -5.51 -10.96
N ALA A 112 -15.12 -4.56 -11.84
CA ALA A 112 -14.12 -3.64 -12.36
C ALA A 112 -13.85 -2.51 -11.36
N ASP A 113 -13.13 -2.82 -10.28
CA ASP A 113 -12.52 -1.87 -9.36
C ASP A 113 -11.03 -1.81 -9.70
N LEU A 114 -10.61 -0.74 -10.41
CA LEU A 114 -9.30 -0.65 -11.04
C LEU A 114 -8.63 0.67 -10.70
N LEU A 115 -7.32 0.63 -10.50
CA LEU A 115 -6.45 1.79 -10.50
C LEU A 115 -5.51 1.71 -11.72
N CYS A 116 -5.65 2.64 -12.64
CA CYS A 116 -4.75 2.79 -13.79
C CYS A 116 -3.78 3.94 -13.50
N ILE A 117 -2.49 3.68 -13.70
CA ILE A 117 -1.41 4.67 -13.59
C ILE A 117 -0.70 4.72 -14.93
N ARG A 118 -0.26 5.93 -15.33
CA ARG A 118 0.54 6.08 -16.56
C ARG A 118 1.78 5.22 -16.47
N ALA A 119 1.96 4.33 -17.43
CA ALA A 119 3.17 3.52 -17.55
C ALA A 119 4.38 4.40 -17.94
N PRO A 120 5.61 4.02 -17.57
CA PRO A 120 6.82 4.63 -18.10
C PRO A 120 6.85 4.55 -19.62
N ASP A 121 7.40 5.57 -20.29
CA ASP A 121 7.50 5.63 -21.76
C ASP A 121 8.45 4.56 -22.36
N THR A 122 9.20 3.85 -21.51
CA THR A 122 10.14 2.80 -21.92
C THR A 122 9.44 1.44 -21.93
N PRO A 123 9.29 0.78 -23.09
CA PRO A 123 8.70 -0.55 -23.19
C PRO A 123 9.40 -1.58 -22.28
N GLY A 124 8.62 -2.44 -21.62
CA GLY A 124 9.15 -3.48 -20.72
C GLY A 124 9.50 -3.02 -19.31
N HIS A 125 9.35 -1.74 -18.98
CA HIS A 125 9.62 -1.20 -17.65
C HIS A 125 8.38 -1.04 -16.77
N ALA A 126 7.22 -1.49 -17.20
CA ALA A 126 5.99 -1.52 -16.39
C ALA A 126 6.05 -2.70 -15.40
N THR A 127 6.68 -2.50 -14.26
CA THR A 127 6.81 -3.46 -13.15
C THR A 127 6.05 -2.98 -11.93
N ALA A 128 5.83 -3.86 -10.96
CA ALA A 128 5.25 -3.47 -9.66
C ALA A 128 6.07 -2.36 -8.98
N ALA A 129 7.40 -2.42 -9.08
CA ALA A 129 8.28 -1.39 -8.52
C ALA A 129 8.09 -0.03 -9.19
N THR A 130 8.04 0.03 -10.53
CA THR A 130 7.80 1.28 -11.26
C THR A 130 6.38 1.80 -11.06
N PHE A 131 5.40 0.91 -10.90
CA PHE A 131 4.02 1.28 -10.53
C PHE A 131 3.97 1.98 -9.17
N LEU A 132 4.63 1.45 -8.15
CA LEU A 132 4.71 2.08 -6.84
C LEU A 132 5.52 3.38 -6.85
N ALA A 133 6.62 3.43 -7.62
CA ALA A 133 7.45 4.62 -7.75
C ALA A 133 6.78 5.76 -8.54
N ALA A 134 5.81 5.46 -9.39
CA ALA A 134 5.08 6.44 -10.20
C ALA A 134 4.08 7.30 -9.41
N ALA A 135 3.90 7.07 -8.12
CA ALA A 135 3.05 7.92 -7.29
C ALA A 135 3.78 9.25 -6.93
N PRO A 136 3.17 10.41 -7.15
CA PRO A 136 1.80 10.72 -7.56
C PRO A 136 1.68 11.04 -9.05
N ALA A 137 1.58 10.04 -9.91
CA ALA A 137 1.43 10.22 -11.35
C ALA A 137 -0.03 10.42 -11.79
N ASP A 138 -0.23 10.51 -13.09
CA ASP A 138 -1.55 10.45 -13.69
C ASP A 138 -2.25 9.16 -13.27
N ARG A 139 -3.43 9.30 -12.68
CA ARG A 139 -4.22 8.19 -12.15
C ARG A 139 -5.64 8.25 -12.67
N THR A 140 -6.17 7.09 -12.99
CA THR A 140 -7.60 6.90 -13.26
C THR A 140 -8.13 5.81 -12.35
N VAL A 141 -9.14 6.14 -11.56
CA VAL A 141 -9.81 5.20 -10.65
C VAL A 141 -11.16 4.82 -11.25
N ILE A 142 -11.37 3.53 -11.41
CA ILE A 142 -12.63 2.95 -11.85
C ILE A 142 -13.20 2.16 -10.66
N SER A 143 -14.46 2.39 -10.33
CA SER A 143 -15.18 1.66 -9.30
C SER A 143 -16.51 1.15 -9.84
N GLY A 144 -16.75 -0.13 -9.71
CA GLY A 144 -17.93 -0.78 -10.27
C GLY A 144 -18.08 -0.55 -11.78
N GLY A 145 -16.98 -0.49 -12.52
CA GLY A 145 -16.99 -0.23 -13.97
C GLY A 145 -17.21 1.24 -14.36
N ARG A 146 -17.23 2.17 -13.42
CA ARG A 146 -17.45 3.61 -13.66
C ARG A 146 -16.23 4.42 -13.29
N LEU A 147 -15.94 5.48 -14.05
CA LEU A 147 -14.92 6.45 -13.69
C LEU A 147 -15.30 7.12 -12.36
N ALA A 148 -14.51 6.88 -11.32
CA ALA A 148 -14.71 7.43 -9.98
C ALA A 148 -13.85 8.67 -9.72
N ALA A 149 -12.60 8.67 -10.21
CA ALA A 149 -11.69 9.81 -10.07
C ALA A 149 -10.62 9.80 -11.16
N GLN A 150 -10.12 10.98 -11.48
CA GLN A 150 -8.98 11.15 -12.38
C GLN A 150 -8.08 12.26 -11.85
N THR A 151 -6.77 12.01 -11.88
CA THR A 151 -5.74 12.99 -11.54
C THR A 151 -4.78 13.08 -12.70
N THR A 152 -4.43 14.30 -13.10
CA THR A 152 -3.42 14.58 -14.13
C THR A 152 -2.32 15.42 -13.52
N LEU A 153 -1.08 15.00 -13.70
CA LEU A 153 0.12 15.74 -13.26
C LEU A 153 0.80 16.35 -14.49
N THR A 154 0.96 17.67 -14.49
CA THR A 154 1.74 18.37 -15.50
C THR A 154 3.02 18.92 -14.87
N THR A 155 4.17 18.50 -15.40
CA THR A 155 5.48 19.01 -14.96
C THR A 155 6.05 19.89 -16.08
N HIS A 156 6.33 21.15 -15.75
CA HIS A 156 7.03 22.06 -16.64
C HIS A 156 8.50 22.11 -16.20
N LEU A 157 9.39 21.61 -17.03
CA LEU A 157 10.83 21.74 -16.83
C LEU A 157 11.30 22.99 -17.60
N PRO A 158 11.92 23.97 -16.94
CA PRO A 158 12.54 25.08 -17.67
C PRO A 158 13.70 24.57 -18.50
N ASP A 159 13.91 25.15 -19.68
CA ASP A 159 15.10 24.92 -20.51
C ASP A 159 16.34 25.32 -19.69
N LEU A 160 16.98 24.36 -19.08
CA LEU A 160 18.27 24.55 -18.43
C LEU A 160 19.34 24.64 -19.52
N ARG A 161 19.56 25.86 -20.07
CA ARG A 161 20.73 26.07 -20.90
C ARG A 161 21.98 25.89 -20.03
N PRO A 162 23.00 25.18 -20.50
CA PRO A 162 24.26 25.11 -19.75
C PRO A 162 24.75 26.53 -19.53
N VAL A 163 25.04 26.85 -18.28
CA VAL A 163 25.71 28.12 -17.92
C VAL A 163 27.13 27.98 -18.46
N GLY A 164 27.43 28.75 -19.53
CA GLY A 164 28.76 28.78 -20.16
C GLY A 164 29.81 29.42 -19.24
#